data_ee4e038c9d53d2abd79833e265adb490
#
_entry.id   ee4e038c9d53d2abd79833e265adb490
#
_cell.length_a   1.000
_cell.length_b   1.000
_cell.length_c   1.000
_cell.angle_alpha   90.00
_cell.angle_beta   90.00
_cell.angle_gamma   90.00
#
_symmetry.space_group_name_H-M   'P 1'
#
loop_
_entity.id
_entity.type
_entity.pdbx_description
1 polymer ?
#
loop_
_entity_poly.entity_id
_entity_poly.type
_entity_poly.pdbx_seq_one_letter_code
_entity_poly.pdbx_strand_id
1 'polypeptide(L)'
;MNAPKILILKFSALGDVVHTLPIAATIRKSLPDSYIAWMVEERYQDILAGNPDIDEVIPLRTKVWRKNWNSKSLGEILNTIKTLRRQNFDLVLDLHGLLKSGVIAGLSGASTRVGFHRKNCKEKINTLFTNRKAPHMTKGLHVVDMTLTLLQTALGKVEEAKLFPL
;
A
#
# COMPACT_ATOMS: atom_id res chain seq x y z
N MET A 1 21.52 -0.78 -11.81
CA MET A 1 20.06 -0.99 -11.79
C MET A 1 19.47 0.17 -11.03
N ASN A 2 18.38 0.78 -11.53
CA ASN A 2 17.75 1.87 -10.80
C ASN A 2 17.12 1.34 -9.50
N ALA A 3 17.15 2.14 -8.45
CA ALA A 3 16.50 1.82 -7.18
C ALA A 3 14.99 1.61 -7.38
N PRO A 4 14.36 0.56 -6.82
CA PRO A 4 12.96 0.25 -7.07
C PRO A 4 12.04 1.30 -6.45
N LYS A 5 10.96 1.63 -7.17
CA LYS A 5 9.91 2.51 -6.69
C LYS A 5 8.73 1.70 -6.19
N ILE A 6 8.40 1.85 -4.92
CA ILE A 6 7.42 1.03 -4.21
C ILE A 6 6.26 1.89 -3.72
N LEU A 7 5.04 1.50 -4.04
CA LEU A 7 3.82 2.14 -3.55
C LEU A 7 3.12 1.24 -2.53
N ILE A 8 2.94 1.74 -1.33
CA ILE A 8 2.16 1.10 -0.27
C ILE A 8 0.73 1.64 -0.29
N LEU A 9 -0.25 0.76 -0.39
CA LEU A 9 -1.67 1.09 -0.29
C LEU A 9 -2.23 0.61 1.05
N LYS A 10 -2.33 1.53 2.01
CA LYS A 10 -3.00 1.29 3.30
C LYS A 10 -3.68 2.58 3.74
N PHE A 11 -5.00 2.64 3.57
CA PHE A 11 -5.76 3.91 3.66
C PHE A 11 -6.28 4.20 5.05
N SER A 12 -6.73 3.16 5.76
CA SER A 12 -7.44 3.24 7.05
C SER A 12 -7.52 1.85 7.71
N ALA A 13 -7.93 1.69 8.97
CA ALA A 13 -8.17 2.72 9.96
C ALA A 13 -6.84 3.15 10.62
N LEU A 14 -6.90 4.10 11.56
CA LEU A 14 -5.71 4.61 12.27
C LEU A 14 -4.81 3.49 12.81
N GLY A 15 -5.38 2.57 13.58
CA GLY A 15 -4.64 1.43 14.14
C GLY A 15 -3.99 0.56 13.06
N ASP A 16 -4.73 0.28 11.97
CA ASP A 16 -4.20 -0.50 10.84
C ASP A 16 -3.03 0.21 10.14
N VAL A 17 -3.05 1.54 10.03
CA VAL A 17 -1.94 2.33 9.46
C VAL A 17 -0.72 2.22 10.35
N VAL A 18 -0.88 2.43 11.67
CA VAL A 18 0.21 2.32 12.66
C VAL A 18 0.80 0.91 12.66
N HIS A 19 -0.04 -0.13 12.68
CA HIS A 19 0.42 -1.54 12.65
C HIS A 19 1.12 -1.92 11.32
N THR A 20 1.02 -1.08 10.28
CA THR A 20 1.67 -1.32 9.00
C THR A 20 2.99 -0.53 8.84
N LEU A 21 3.29 0.43 9.72
CA LEU A 21 4.57 1.16 9.71
C LEU A 21 5.81 0.26 9.64
N PRO A 22 5.83 -0.91 10.34
CA PRO A 22 6.92 -1.88 10.24
C PRO A 22 7.30 -2.27 8.81
N ILE A 23 6.36 -2.23 7.90
CA ILE A 23 6.62 -2.60 6.50
C ILE A 23 7.53 -1.59 5.81
N ALA A 24 7.31 -0.29 6.02
CA ALA A 24 8.17 0.74 5.45
C ALA A 24 9.61 0.60 5.96
N ALA A 25 9.79 0.44 7.27
CA ALA A 25 11.09 0.22 7.88
C ALA A 25 11.78 -1.07 7.38
N THR A 26 11.03 -2.16 7.22
CA THR A 26 11.56 -3.42 6.67
C THR A 26 11.98 -3.27 5.21
N ILE A 27 11.19 -2.54 4.39
CA ILE A 27 11.58 -2.23 3.02
C ILE A 27 12.84 -1.39 3.01
N ARG A 28 12.89 -0.32 3.79
CA ARG A 28 14.06 0.58 3.86
C ARG A 28 15.33 -0.17 4.27
N LYS A 29 15.22 -1.07 5.26
CA LYS A 29 16.34 -1.92 5.69
C LYS A 29 16.81 -2.88 4.60
N SER A 30 15.86 -3.51 3.89
CA SER A 30 16.15 -4.51 2.84
C SER A 30 16.60 -3.88 1.52
N LEU A 31 16.11 -2.68 1.22
CA LEU A 31 16.33 -1.93 -0.02
C LEU A 31 16.62 -0.45 0.31
N PRO A 32 17.82 -0.11 0.83
CA PRO A 32 18.11 1.24 1.34
C PRO A 32 17.89 2.37 0.35
N ASP A 33 18.15 2.12 -0.93
CA ASP A 33 18.03 3.11 -2.00
C ASP A 33 16.64 3.17 -2.64
N SER A 34 15.67 2.35 -2.17
CA SER A 34 14.32 2.34 -2.75
C SER A 34 13.58 3.66 -2.51
N TYR A 35 12.74 4.04 -3.47
CA TYR A 35 11.76 5.12 -3.27
C TYR A 35 10.46 4.54 -2.75
N ILE A 36 10.03 4.96 -1.57
CA ILE A 36 8.85 4.44 -0.88
C ILE A 36 7.79 5.52 -0.79
N ALA A 37 6.70 5.36 -1.52
CA ALA A 37 5.51 6.18 -1.41
C ALA A 37 4.41 5.43 -0.65
N TRP A 38 3.65 6.13 0.18
CA TRP A 38 2.54 5.56 0.92
C TRP A 38 1.25 6.35 0.68
N MET A 39 0.25 5.68 0.12
CA MET A 39 -1.07 6.28 -0.06
C MET A 39 -1.94 5.96 1.15
N VAL A 40 -2.49 7.02 1.76
CA VAL A 40 -3.29 6.98 2.99
C VAL A 40 -4.46 7.96 2.90
N GLU A 41 -5.55 7.72 3.62
CA GLU A 41 -6.63 8.72 3.76
C GLU A 41 -6.07 10.03 4.33
N GLU A 42 -6.41 11.17 3.72
CA GLU A 42 -5.90 12.52 4.06
C GLU A 42 -5.89 12.80 5.58
N ARG A 43 -6.92 12.36 6.29
CA ARG A 43 -7.05 12.55 7.75
C ARG A 43 -6.02 11.80 8.59
N TYR A 44 -5.26 10.87 8.00
CA TYR A 44 -4.22 10.08 8.69
C TYR A 44 -2.82 10.38 8.17
N GLN A 45 -2.66 11.32 7.23
CA GLN A 45 -1.38 11.62 6.62
C GLN A 45 -0.32 12.08 7.64
N ASP A 46 -0.76 12.83 8.68
CA ASP A 46 0.14 13.37 9.70
C ASP A 46 0.85 12.29 10.53
N ILE A 47 0.28 11.07 10.58
CA ILE A 47 0.91 9.94 11.26
C ILE A 47 2.15 9.46 10.51
N LEU A 48 2.16 9.62 9.19
CA LEU A 48 3.25 9.21 8.32
C LEU A 48 4.23 10.35 8.05
N ALA A 49 3.84 11.59 8.35
CA ALA A 49 4.65 12.76 8.09
C ALA A 49 5.96 12.73 8.90
N GLY A 50 7.07 12.97 8.22
CA GLY A 50 8.40 12.98 8.84
C GLY A 50 8.95 11.57 9.17
N ASN A 51 8.29 10.50 8.77
CA ASN A 51 8.83 9.16 8.93
C ASN A 51 10.04 8.94 7.99
N PRO A 52 11.24 8.60 8.52
CA PRO A 52 12.46 8.51 7.71
C PRO A 52 12.45 7.36 6.69
N ASP A 53 11.56 6.40 6.86
CA ASP A 53 11.45 5.24 5.96
C ASP A 53 10.51 5.50 4.78
N ILE A 54 9.82 6.65 4.76
CA ILE A 54 8.83 7.01 3.73
C ILE A 54 9.28 8.27 3.01
N ASP A 55 9.45 8.19 1.69
CA ASP A 55 9.87 9.33 0.86
C ASP A 55 8.70 10.23 0.47
N GLU A 56 7.51 9.66 0.28
CA GLU A 56 6.32 10.42 -0.11
C GLU A 56 5.06 9.88 0.57
N VAL A 57 4.26 10.79 1.14
CA VAL A 57 2.90 10.49 1.62
C VAL A 57 1.89 11.06 0.63
N ILE A 58 1.07 10.17 0.03
CA ILE A 58 0.07 10.53 -0.97
C ILE A 58 -1.31 10.54 -0.30
N PRO A 59 -1.92 11.72 -0.06
CA PRO A 59 -3.22 11.79 0.57
C PRO A 59 -4.34 11.36 -0.38
N LEU A 60 -5.27 10.54 0.14
CA LEU A 60 -6.45 10.06 -0.58
C LEU A 60 -7.72 10.64 0.06
N ARG A 61 -8.60 11.23 -0.74
CA ARG A 61 -9.79 11.97 -0.28
C ARG A 61 -11.09 11.19 -0.52
N THR A 62 -11.09 9.86 -0.31
CA THR A 62 -12.25 9.03 -0.67
C THR A 62 -13.55 9.42 0.02
N LYS A 63 -13.50 9.95 1.25
CA LYS A 63 -14.69 10.43 1.96
C LYS A 63 -15.29 11.68 1.30
N VAL A 64 -14.43 12.58 0.85
CA VAL A 64 -14.87 13.81 0.15
C VAL A 64 -15.52 13.44 -1.17
N TRP A 65 -14.88 12.56 -1.94
CA TRP A 65 -15.42 12.11 -3.23
C TRP A 65 -16.74 11.38 -3.09
N ARG A 66 -16.90 10.53 -2.07
CA ARG A 66 -18.15 9.82 -1.81
C ARG A 66 -19.30 10.76 -1.38
N LYS A 67 -18.97 11.81 -0.62
CA LYS A 67 -19.97 12.78 -0.15
C LYS A 67 -20.40 13.76 -1.24
N ASN A 68 -19.47 14.14 -2.11
CA ASN A 68 -19.66 15.16 -3.14
C ASN A 68 -19.30 14.60 -4.52
N TRP A 69 -20.06 13.57 -4.97
CA TRP A 69 -19.82 12.98 -6.30
C TRP A 69 -20.26 13.95 -7.40
N ASN A 70 -19.28 14.58 -8.04
CA ASN A 70 -19.46 15.53 -9.13
C ASN A 70 -18.27 15.48 -10.10
N SER A 71 -18.33 16.29 -11.16
CA SER A 71 -17.27 16.35 -12.17
C SER A 71 -15.89 16.72 -11.60
N LYS A 72 -15.86 17.55 -10.54
CA LYS A 72 -14.62 17.93 -9.85
C LYS A 72 -13.98 16.71 -9.15
N SER A 73 -14.79 15.94 -8.43
CA SER A 73 -14.31 14.70 -7.78
C SER A 73 -13.76 13.70 -8.79
N LEU A 74 -14.42 13.54 -9.93
CA LEU A 74 -13.95 12.69 -11.01
C LEU A 74 -12.61 13.19 -11.56
N GLY A 75 -12.48 14.50 -11.77
CA GLY A 75 -11.22 15.12 -12.21
C GLY A 75 -10.07 14.89 -11.23
N GLU A 76 -10.32 15.02 -9.92
CA GLU A 76 -9.32 14.75 -8.87
C GLU A 76 -8.88 13.28 -8.88
N ILE A 77 -9.79 12.32 -9.02
CA ILE A 77 -9.50 10.89 -9.11
C ILE A 77 -8.63 10.60 -10.34
N LEU A 78 -9.03 11.11 -11.50
CA LEU A 78 -8.28 10.92 -12.75
C LEU A 78 -6.87 11.53 -12.67
N ASN A 79 -6.76 12.71 -12.06
CA ASN A 79 -5.46 13.35 -11.86
C ASN A 79 -4.57 12.55 -10.91
N THR A 80 -5.11 12.02 -9.81
CA THR A 80 -4.40 11.14 -8.90
C THR A 80 -3.85 9.91 -9.62
N ILE A 81 -4.68 9.24 -10.42
CA ILE A 81 -4.26 8.06 -11.21
C ILE A 81 -3.17 8.44 -12.23
N LYS A 82 -3.34 9.58 -12.91
CA LYS A 82 -2.35 10.07 -13.87
C LYS A 82 -1.00 10.36 -13.21
N THR A 83 -1.03 10.95 -12.01
CA THR A 83 0.18 11.23 -11.21
C THR A 83 0.87 9.93 -10.81
N LEU A 84 0.13 8.93 -10.29
CA LEU A 84 0.67 7.62 -9.96
C LEU A 84 1.35 6.95 -11.16
N ARG A 85 0.71 6.98 -12.33
CA ARG A 85 1.29 6.40 -13.55
C ARG A 85 2.58 7.09 -13.99
N ARG A 86 2.67 8.41 -13.83
CA ARG A 86 3.88 9.17 -14.16
C ARG A 86 5.06 8.86 -13.24
N GLN A 87 4.78 8.45 -12.01
CA GLN A 87 5.84 8.06 -11.07
C GLN A 87 6.51 6.74 -11.43
N ASN A 88 5.87 5.90 -12.28
CA ASN A 88 6.41 4.63 -12.76
C ASN A 88 6.84 3.72 -11.62
N PHE A 89 5.91 3.38 -10.73
CA PHE A 89 6.16 2.41 -9.67
C PHE A 89 6.46 1.02 -10.24
N ASP A 90 7.48 0.36 -9.70
CA ASP A 90 7.83 -1.02 -10.06
C ASP A 90 6.95 -2.02 -9.31
N LEU A 91 6.65 -1.70 -8.04
CA LEU A 91 5.92 -2.55 -7.11
C LEU A 91 4.80 -1.77 -6.42
N VAL A 92 3.62 -2.37 -6.38
CA VAL A 92 2.52 -1.95 -5.50
C VAL A 92 2.25 -3.04 -4.47
N LEU A 93 2.21 -2.66 -3.20
CA LEU A 93 1.79 -3.50 -2.07
C LEU A 93 0.39 -3.09 -1.64
N ASP A 94 -0.63 -3.87 -2.00
CA ASP A 94 -2.00 -3.64 -1.54
C ASP A 94 -2.23 -4.31 -0.19
N LEU A 95 -1.93 -3.57 0.87
CA LEU A 95 -2.10 -3.98 2.26
C LEU A 95 -3.49 -3.63 2.81
N HIS A 96 -4.39 -3.13 1.97
CA HIS A 96 -5.74 -2.72 2.35
C HIS A 96 -6.79 -3.79 2.02
N GLY A 97 -6.70 -4.41 0.86
CA GLY A 97 -7.53 -5.54 0.44
C GLY A 97 -9.00 -5.21 0.16
N LEU A 98 -9.32 -3.96 -0.22
CA LEU A 98 -10.64 -3.51 -0.64
C LEU A 98 -10.67 -3.22 -2.14
N LEU A 99 -11.86 -3.18 -2.74
CA LEU A 99 -12.05 -2.86 -4.16
C LEU A 99 -11.34 -1.56 -4.55
N LYS A 100 -11.47 -0.52 -3.75
CA LYS A 100 -10.86 0.79 -4.02
C LYS A 100 -9.33 0.73 -4.10
N SER A 101 -8.68 -0.06 -3.22
CA SER A 101 -7.22 -0.22 -3.27
C SER A 101 -6.80 -1.08 -4.45
N GLY A 102 -7.56 -2.12 -4.77
CA GLY A 102 -7.34 -2.93 -5.96
C GLY A 102 -7.41 -2.12 -7.24
N VAL A 103 -8.45 -1.30 -7.40
CA VAL A 103 -8.59 -0.42 -8.58
C VAL A 103 -7.39 0.53 -8.71
N ILE A 104 -6.98 1.16 -7.61
CA ILE A 104 -5.80 2.05 -7.62
C ILE A 104 -4.54 1.25 -7.99
N ALA A 105 -4.35 0.05 -7.42
CA ALA A 105 -3.24 -0.83 -7.77
C ALA A 105 -3.25 -1.17 -9.27
N GLY A 106 -4.40 -1.57 -9.81
CA GLY A 106 -4.56 -1.91 -11.22
C GLY A 106 -4.28 -0.74 -12.17
N LEU A 107 -4.71 0.46 -11.77
CA LEU A 107 -4.56 1.68 -12.58
C LEU A 107 -3.20 2.38 -12.39
N SER A 108 -2.41 2.00 -11.38
CA SER A 108 -1.09 2.61 -11.12
C SER A 108 -0.08 2.44 -12.25
N GLY A 109 -0.25 1.41 -13.07
CA GLY A 109 0.69 1.05 -14.14
C GLY A 109 1.87 0.20 -13.67
N ALA A 110 1.97 -0.13 -12.37
CA ALA A 110 3.04 -0.95 -11.84
C ALA A 110 3.04 -2.37 -12.42
N SER A 111 4.22 -2.87 -12.76
CA SER A 111 4.40 -4.22 -13.33
C SER A 111 4.08 -5.32 -12.31
N THR A 112 4.44 -5.10 -11.06
CA THR A 112 4.19 -6.03 -9.95
C THR A 112 3.18 -5.42 -8.98
N ARG A 113 2.09 -6.13 -8.73
CA ARG A 113 1.03 -5.72 -7.80
C ARG A 113 0.71 -6.88 -6.87
N VAL A 114 1.21 -6.80 -5.65
CA VAL A 114 1.05 -7.84 -4.62
C VAL A 114 -0.15 -7.52 -3.75
N GLY A 115 -0.97 -8.52 -3.51
CA GLY A 115 -2.13 -8.42 -2.64
C GLY A 115 -2.43 -9.71 -1.90
N PHE A 116 -3.48 -9.69 -1.11
CA PHE A 116 -3.91 -10.84 -0.31
C PHE A 116 -4.40 -12.01 -1.19
N HIS A 117 -4.25 -13.23 -0.66
CA HIS A 117 -4.98 -14.38 -1.16
C HIS A 117 -6.50 -14.14 -1.06
N ARG A 118 -7.27 -14.68 -2.01
CA ARG A 118 -8.73 -14.48 -2.07
C ARG A 118 -9.48 -14.79 -0.77
N LYS A 119 -9.02 -15.79 0.00
CA LYS A 119 -9.62 -16.15 1.30
C LYS A 119 -9.28 -15.18 2.43
N ASN A 120 -8.20 -14.41 2.29
CA ASN A 120 -7.73 -13.43 3.27
C ASN A 120 -8.09 -11.98 2.89
N CYS A 121 -8.53 -11.77 1.66
CA CYS A 121 -8.91 -10.45 1.17
C CYS A 121 -10.27 -10.02 1.76
N LYS A 122 -10.36 -8.79 2.25
CA LYS A 122 -11.61 -8.22 2.79
C LYS A 122 -12.72 -8.19 1.74
N GLU A 123 -12.38 -7.76 0.53
CA GLU A 123 -13.28 -7.79 -0.63
C GLU A 123 -12.66 -8.63 -1.73
N LYS A 124 -13.23 -9.80 -2.00
CA LYS A 124 -12.67 -10.81 -2.91
C LYS A 124 -12.42 -10.28 -4.32
N ILE A 125 -13.20 -9.30 -4.77
CA ILE A 125 -13.06 -8.67 -6.09
C ILE A 125 -11.74 -7.91 -6.24
N ASN A 126 -11.15 -7.44 -5.14
CA ASN A 126 -9.83 -6.81 -5.13
C ASN A 126 -8.76 -7.68 -5.80
N THR A 127 -8.87 -9.00 -5.65
CA THR A 127 -7.87 -9.94 -6.20
C THR A 127 -7.79 -9.97 -7.73
N LEU A 128 -8.73 -9.35 -8.42
CA LEU A 128 -8.69 -9.21 -9.89
C LEU A 128 -7.65 -8.17 -10.34
N PHE A 129 -7.29 -7.25 -9.46
CA PHE A 129 -6.39 -6.12 -9.77
C PHE A 129 -4.94 -6.37 -9.36
N THR A 130 -4.69 -7.39 -8.54
CA THR A 130 -3.36 -7.81 -8.15
C THR A 130 -2.91 -9.00 -9.00
N ASN A 131 -1.66 -8.97 -9.48
CA ASN A 131 -1.11 -10.04 -10.32
C ASN A 131 -0.21 -11.02 -9.55
N ARG A 132 0.14 -10.71 -8.32
CA ARG A 132 0.88 -11.57 -7.41
C ARG A 132 0.17 -11.64 -6.06
N LYS A 133 -0.14 -12.83 -5.59
CA LYS A 133 -0.93 -13.04 -4.37
C LYS A 133 -0.09 -13.72 -3.30
N ALA A 134 -0.21 -13.21 -2.07
CA ALA A 134 0.35 -13.88 -0.91
C ALA A 134 -0.25 -15.29 -0.74
N PRO A 135 0.44 -16.22 -0.12
CA PRO A 135 -0.11 -17.52 0.23
C PRO A 135 -1.34 -17.37 1.14
N HIS A 136 -2.17 -18.41 1.18
CA HIS A 136 -3.29 -18.44 2.11
C HIS A 136 -2.77 -18.45 3.56
N MET A 137 -3.23 -17.50 4.35
CA MET A 137 -2.87 -17.34 5.76
C MET A 137 -4.02 -17.85 6.64
N THR A 138 -3.66 -18.52 7.74
CA THR A 138 -4.64 -19.01 8.74
C THR A 138 -5.33 -17.84 9.44
N LYS A 139 -6.57 -18.08 9.88
CA LYS A 139 -7.30 -17.07 10.68
C LYS A 139 -6.59 -16.82 12.01
N GLY A 140 -6.58 -15.56 12.45
CA GLY A 140 -6.01 -15.16 13.74
C GLY A 140 -4.57 -14.65 13.69
N LEU A 141 -3.93 -14.59 12.51
CA LEU A 141 -2.64 -13.91 12.36
C LEU A 141 -2.79 -12.41 12.63
N HIS A 142 -1.79 -11.87 13.31
CA HIS A 142 -1.72 -10.43 13.54
C HIS A 142 -1.55 -9.66 12.23
N VAL A 143 -2.04 -8.43 12.16
CA VAL A 143 -1.96 -7.60 10.94
C VAL A 143 -0.51 -7.42 10.46
N VAL A 144 0.44 -7.30 11.39
CA VAL A 144 1.87 -7.19 11.08
C VAL A 144 2.36 -8.43 10.33
N ASP A 145 2.05 -9.63 10.81
CA ASP A 145 2.48 -10.90 10.18
C ASP A 145 1.86 -11.06 8.79
N MET A 146 0.59 -10.66 8.66
CA MET A 146 -0.09 -10.70 7.36
C MET A 146 0.59 -9.76 6.34
N THR A 147 0.92 -8.54 6.76
CA THR A 147 1.56 -7.55 5.88
C THR A 147 3.01 -7.91 5.55
N LEU A 148 3.74 -8.49 6.51
CA LEU A 148 5.08 -9.06 6.26
C LEU A 148 5.03 -10.21 5.24
N THR A 149 4.02 -11.08 5.31
CA THR A 149 3.83 -12.15 4.32
C THR A 149 3.63 -11.60 2.90
N LEU A 150 2.90 -10.48 2.75
CA LEU A 150 2.78 -9.81 1.46
C LEU A 150 4.13 -9.25 0.99
N LEU A 151 4.88 -8.63 1.89
CA LEU A 151 6.20 -8.11 1.57
C LEU A 151 7.17 -9.22 1.15
N GLN A 152 7.19 -10.35 1.87
CA GLN A 152 7.99 -11.53 1.52
C GLN A 152 7.57 -12.11 0.17
N THR A 153 6.28 -12.06 -0.16
CA THR A 153 5.78 -12.46 -1.49
C THR A 153 6.34 -11.54 -2.59
N ALA A 154 6.52 -10.26 -2.29
CA ALA A 154 7.06 -9.28 -3.24
C ALA A 154 8.58 -9.43 -3.45
N LEU A 155 9.32 -9.45 -2.36
CA LEU A 155 10.78 -9.30 -2.33
C LEU A 155 11.55 -10.59 -2.03
N GLY A 156 10.88 -11.67 -1.66
CA GLY A 156 11.50 -12.89 -1.13
C GLY A 156 11.81 -12.74 0.36
N LYS A 157 12.91 -13.39 0.82
CA LYS A 157 13.32 -13.24 2.22
C LYS A 157 13.73 -11.81 2.51
N VAL A 158 13.10 -11.20 3.52
CA VAL A 158 13.43 -9.86 4.02
C VAL A 158 13.92 -9.96 5.45
N GLU A 159 14.87 -9.10 5.80
CA GLU A 159 15.26 -8.91 7.20
C GLU A 159 14.26 -8.02 7.89
N GLU A 160 13.49 -8.60 8.81
CA GLU A 160 12.52 -7.83 9.60
C GLU A 160 13.23 -6.72 10.39
N ALA A 161 12.73 -5.52 10.27
CA ALA A 161 13.11 -4.47 11.19
C ALA A 161 12.51 -4.82 12.55
N LYS A 162 13.35 -4.95 13.60
CA LYS A 162 12.86 -5.06 14.98
C LYS A 162 12.15 -3.75 15.33
N LEU A 163 10.85 -3.79 15.26
CA LEU A 163 9.99 -2.63 15.50
C LEU A 163 9.32 -2.77 16.82
N PHE A 164 9.48 -1.73 17.54
CA PHE A 164 9.20 -1.46 18.95
C PHE A 164 10.29 -1.99 19.89
N PRO A 165 11.29 -1.14 20.23
CA PRO A 165 11.86 -1.26 21.54
C PRO A 165 10.72 -0.94 22.53
N LEU A 166 10.21 -1.95 23.19
CA LEU A 166 9.47 -1.79 24.43
C LEU A 166 10.39 -1.14 25.43
#